data_1771dc47344d4b146d3ffb995855f87f
#
_entry.id   1771dc47344d4b146d3ffb995855f87f
#
_cell.length_a   1.000
_cell.length_b   1.000
_cell.length_c   1.000
_cell.angle_alpha   90.00
_cell.angle_beta   90.00
_cell.angle_gamma   90.00
#
_symmetry.space_group_name_H-M   'P 1'
#
loop_
_entity.id
_entity.type
_entity.pdbx_description
1 polymer ?
#
loop_
_entity_poly.entity_id
_entity_poly.type
_entity_poly.pdbx_seq_one_letter_code
_entity_poly.pdbx_strand_id
1 'polypeptide(L)'
;MNNGAALFLGILLSLAVSFWTLLFAPQLQIGRQDVRPIEGGEVYPSPRPGLAQRGAEVYRSLGCAECHTRQVRQTGAIFEVHIAEVGTNLNAVAAVFGESAMGTGDEGLDSRHFRKLPATVGTNLTGNAAQNLVAQFTAAGAKAVPMLIPLGPDVQRGWGPRLSVAQDYLHDYPVLLGNLRLGPDLANFGARQTNATAIHTQLYDSRRMTKGSLMPPYPFLYETLTNGAASPANAIVLPLDGANAAQVIVPSEDAQALAAYLISLKADAPLFEAPRSRPAAPAPPPTNAPTATNVTAAASSPEFDGRARRSARAESAGDSTGFGLAASRRARSDAPYQDSLPQ
;
A
#
# COMPACT_ATOMS: atom_id res chain seq x y z
N MET A 1 -60.57 -14.27 -1.01
CA MET A 1 -59.67 -13.66 -2.00
C MET A 1 -58.28 -14.27 -1.82
N ASN A 2 -57.73 -14.83 -2.88
CA ASN A 2 -56.51 -15.62 -2.78
C ASN A 2 -55.27 -14.70 -2.98
N ASN A 3 -54.66 -14.21 -1.89
CA ASN A 3 -53.55 -13.25 -1.93
C ASN A 3 -52.19 -13.91 -2.16
N GLY A 4 -52.15 -15.21 -2.48
CA GLY A 4 -50.93 -15.98 -2.64
C GLY A 4 -49.97 -15.43 -3.71
N ALA A 5 -50.52 -14.99 -4.84
CA ALA A 5 -49.73 -14.43 -5.92
C ALA A 5 -49.08 -13.07 -5.55
N ALA A 6 -49.85 -12.23 -4.81
CA ALA A 6 -49.30 -10.94 -4.33
C ALA A 6 -48.19 -11.12 -3.28
N LEU A 7 -48.39 -12.09 -2.38
CA LEU A 7 -47.36 -12.45 -1.38
C LEU A 7 -46.11 -12.98 -2.06
N PHE A 8 -46.25 -13.88 -3.03
CA PHE A 8 -45.14 -14.43 -3.79
C PHE A 8 -44.35 -13.34 -4.53
N LEU A 9 -45.07 -12.44 -5.22
CA LEU A 9 -44.46 -11.30 -5.93
C LEU A 9 -43.70 -10.36 -4.97
N GLY A 10 -44.27 -10.10 -3.79
CA GLY A 10 -43.63 -9.26 -2.78
C GLY A 10 -42.30 -9.87 -2.27
N ILE A 11 -42.29 -11.18 -1.99
CA ILE A 11 -41.11 -11.90 -1.57
C ILE A 11 -40.04 -11.92 -2.69
N LEU A 12 -40.48 -12.23 -3.93
CA LEU A 12 -39.56 -12.26 -5.07
C LEU A 12 -38.92 -10.89 -5.32
N LEU A 13 -39.72 -9.82 -5.28
CA LEU A 13 -39.21 -8.46 -5.45
C LEU A 13 -38.23 -8.07 -4.35
N SER A 14 -38.55 -8.40 -3.10
CA SER A 14 -37.66 -8.14 -1.96
C SER A 14 -36.30 -8.86 -2.12
N LEU A 15 -36.33 -10.13 -2.51
CA LEU A 15 -35.11 -10.90 -2.78
C LEU A 15 -34.31 -10.35 -3.97
N ALA A 16 -35.02 -9.97 -5.05
CA ALA A 16 -34.37 -9.39 -6.23
C ALA A 16 -33.69 -8.05 -5.91
N VAL A 17 -34.37 -7.17 -5.16
CA VAL A 17 -33.78 -5.89 -4.72
C VAL A 17 -32.58 -6.11 -3.80
N SER A 18 -32.73 -7.03 -2.84
CA SER A 18 -31.62 -7.37 -1.93
C SER A 18 -30.40 -7.93 -2.69
N PHE A 19 -30.64 -8.84 -3.63
CA PHE A 19 -29.59 -9.39 -4.49
C PHE A 19 -28.91 -8.28 -5.32
N TRP A 20 -29.72 -7.42 -5.95
CA TRP A 20 -29.20 -6.33 -6.76
C TRP A 20 -28.33 -5.36 -5.95
N THR A 21 -28.81 -4.90 -4.80
CA THR A 21 -28.14 -3.86 -4.00
C THR A 21 -26.95 -4.40 -3.21
N LEU A 22 -27.03 -5.61 -2.68
CA LEU A 22 -25.99 -6.14 -1.78
C LEU A 22 -24.91 -6.98 -2.50
N LEU A 23 -25.24 -7.57 -3.65
CA LEU A 23 -24.33 -8.44 -4.38
C LEU A 23 -23.97 -7.87 -5.75
N PHE A 24 -24.96 -7.57 -6.58
CA PHE A 24 -24.71 -7.26 -7.97
C PHE A 24 -24.16 -5.86 -8.20
N ALA A 25 -24.70 -4.84 -7.55
CA ALA A 25 -24.23 -3.47 -7.69
C ALA A 25 -22.80 -3.29 -7.15
N PRO A 26 -22.42 -3.79 -5.96
CA PRO A 26 -21.02 -3.78 -5.51
C PRO A 26 -20.09 -4.54 -6.45
N GLN A 27 -20.53 -5.70 -6.97
CA GLN A 27 -19.72 -6.47 -7.93
C GLN A 27 -19.46 -5.71 -9.24
N LEU A 28 -20.43 -4.94 -9.73
CA LEU A 28 -20.25 -4.10 -10.91
C LEU A 28 -19.33 -2.91 -10.65
N GLN A 29 -19.42 -2.30 -9.45
CA GLN A 29 -18.69 -1.08 -9.11
C GLN A 29 -17.26 -1.35 -8.67
N ILE A 30 -17.05 -2.40 -7.88
CA ILE A 30 -15.76 -2.68 -7.21
C ILE A 30 -15.10 -3.93 -7.80
N GLY A 31 -15.87 -4.99 -8.08
CA GLY A 31 -15.35 -6.27 -8.52
C GLY A 31 -14.81 -6.30 -9.96
N ARG A 32 -14.94 -5.20 -10.71
CA ARG A 32 -14.42 -5.02 -12.07
C ARG A 32 -13.39 -3.90 -12.17
N GLN A 33 -12.69 -3.64 -11.08
CA GLN A 33 -11.61 -2.66 -11.11
C GLN A 33 -10.42 -3.21 -11.88
N ASP A 34 -9.92 -2.43 -12.83
CA ASP A 34 -8.72 -2.74 -13.60
C ASP A 34 -7.50 -2.02 -13.04
N VAL A 35 -6.33 -2.55 -13.35
CA VAL A 35 -5.07 -1.86 -13.08
C VAL A 35 -5.06 -0.49 -13.76
N ARG A 36 -4.55 0.52 -13.08
CA ARG A 36 -4.50 1.89 -13.61
C ARG A 36 -3.08 2.30 -13.94
N PRO A 37 -2.86 2.91 -15.11
CA PRO A 37 -1.55 3.51 -15.39
C PRO A 37 -1.32 4.68 -14.43
N ILE A 38 -0.13 4.73 -13.87
CA ILE A 38 0.35 5.85 -13.07
C ILE A 38 1.43 6.61 -13.83
N GLU A 39 1.79 7.80 -13.34
CA GLU A 39 2.85 8.57 -13.94
C GLU A 39 4.18 7.80 -13.91
N GLY A 40 4.90 7.82 -15.03
CA GLY A 40 6.12 7.02 -15.24
C GLY A 40 5.90 5.77 -16.08
N GLY A 41 4.63 5.47 -16.50
CA GLY A 41 4.31 4.33 -17.37
C GLY A 41 4.15 3.02 -16.61
N GLU A 42 4.25 3.04 -15.28
CA GLU A 42 3.97 1.87 -14.44
C GLU A 42 2.45 1.69 -14.25
N VAL A 43 2.04 0.47 -13.89
CA VAL A 43 0.64 0.17 -13.59
C VAL A 43 0.44 -0.01 -12.08
N TYR A 44 -0.73 0.42 -11.57
CA TYR A 44 -1.09 0.27 -10.18
C TYR A 44 -2.40 -0.51 -10.00
N PRO A 45 -2.47 -1.43 -9.05
CA PRO A 45 -1.37 -1.93 -8.22
C PRO A 45 -0.36 -2.73 -9.03
N SER A 46 0.91 -2.67 -8.63
CA SER A 46 1.98 -3.42 -9.30
C SER A 46 1.74 -4.93 -9.17
N PRO A 47 1.95 -5.72 -10.23
CA PRO A 47 1.86 -7.17 -10.16
C PRO A 47 2.85 -7.71 -9.13
N ARG A 48 2.43 -8.70 -8.35
CA ARG A 48 3.33 -9.34 -7.39
C ARG A 48 4.14 -10.44 -8.06
N PRO A 49 5.47 -10.47 -7.89
CA PRO A 49 6.28 -11.60 -8.34
C PRO A 49 5.85 -12.89 -7.62
N GLY A 50 6.11 -14.06 -8.22
CA GLY A 50 5.67 -15.35 -7.68
C GLY A 50 6.12 -15.62 -6.25
N LEU A 51 7.33 -15.16 -5.88
CA LEU A 51 7.82 -15.26 -4.51
C LEU A 51 6.97 -14.45 -3.52
N ALA A 52 6.54 -13.24 -3.87
CA ALA A 52 5.67 -12.43 -3.03
C ALA A 52 4.24 -13.01 -2.97
N GLN A 53 3.78 -13.67 -4.01
CA GLN A 53 2.51 -14.38 -3.99
C GLN A 53 2.54 -15.56 -3.01
N ARG A 54 3.60 -16.39 -3.04
CA ARG A 54 3.84 -17.44 -2.02
C ARG A 54 3.91 -16.81 -0.61
N GLY A 55 4.57 -15.66 -0.47
CA GLY A 55 4.65 -14.93 0.79
C GLY A 55 3.30 -14.49 1.35
N ALA A 56 2.31 -14.19 0.50
CA ALA A 56 0.94 -13.93 0.95
C ALA A 56 0.29 -15.15 1.60
N GLU A 57 0.58 -16.35 1.12
CA GLU A 57 0.12 -17.60 1.72
C GLU A 57 0.77 -17.84 3.08
N VAL A 58 2.10 -17.59 3.18
CA VAL A 58 2.83 -17.66 4.46
C VAL A 58 2.28 -16.63 5.44
N TYR A 59 2.04 -15.39 5.02
CA TYR A 59 1.43 -14.34 5.83
C TYR A 59 0.08 -14.77 6.41
N ARG A 60 -0.76 -15.40 5.59
CA ARG A 60 -2.05 -15.93 6.00
C ARG A 60 -1.92 -17.09 6.97
N SER A 61 -1.06 -18.07 6.68
CA SER A 61 -0.89 -19.27 7.52
C SER A 61 -0.33 -18.96 8.91
N LEU A 62 0.50 -17.92 9.02
CA LEU A 62 1.05 -17.46 10.29
C LEU A 62 0.10 -16.54 11.08
N GLY A 63 -1.07 -16.19 10.53
CA GLY A 63 -2.06 -15.38 11.22
C GLY A 63 -1.64 -13.91 11.42
N CYS A 64 -0.76 -13.36 10.57
CA CYS A 64 -0.27 -11.99 10.72
C CYS A 64 -1.41 -10.95 10.69
N ALA A 65 -2.49 -11.24 9.93
CA ALA A 65 -3.69 -10.41 9.84
C ALA A 65 -4.48 -10.31 11.15
N GLU A 66 -4.23 -11.19 12.13
CA GLU A 66 -4.90 -11.10 13.43
C GLU A 66 -4.37 -9.95 14.29
N CYS A 67 -3.11 -9.53 14.07
CA CYS A 67 -2.48 -8.44 14.82
C CYS A 67 -2.19 -7.20 13.99
N HIS A 68 -2.09 -7.33 12.64
CA HIS A 68 -1.79 -6.26 11.72
C HIS A 68 -2.94 -6.01 10.76
N THR A 69 -3.34 -4.75 10.64
CA THR A 69 -4.24 -4.35 9.56
C THR A 69 -3.46 -3.98 8.30
N ARG A 70 -4.16 -3.98 7.18
CA ARG A 70 -3.69 -3.49 5.88
C ARG A 70 -4.69 -2.47 5.32
N GLN A 71 -5.03 -1.48 6.14
CA GLN A 71 -6.02 -0.48 5.81
C GLN A 71 -5.66 0.84 6.49
N VAL A 72 -5.03 1.74 5.75
CA VAL A 72 -4.77 3.11 6.20
C VAL A 72 -6.09 3.86 6.32
N ARG A 73 -6.33 4.46 7.47
CA ARG A 73 -7.53 5.27 7.74
C ARG A 73 -7.21 6.75 7.64
N GLN A 74 -8.12 7.48 7.02
CA GLN A 74 -8.10 8.93 6.90
C GLN A 74 -9.35 9.48 7.59
N THR A 75 -9.21 10.54 8.37
CA THR A 75 -10.31 11.18 9.09
C THR A 75 -10.79 12.46 8.40
N GLY A 76 -10.01 13.00 7.49
CA GLY A 76 -10.32 14.21 6.75
C GLY A 76 -9.18 14.60 5.82
N ALA A 77 -9.32 15.77 5.22
CA ALA A 77 -8.28 16.39 4.41
C ALA A 77 -8.33 17.91 4.56
N ILE A 78 -7.19 18.54 4.50
CA ILE A 78 -7.02 19.98 4.33
C ILE A 78 -6.32 20.24 3.01
N PHE A 79 -6.31 21.49 2.60
CA PHE A 79 -5.61 21.91 1.40
C PHE A 79 -4.53 22.94 1.72
N GLU A 80 -3.45 22.82 0.98
CA GLU A 80 -2.43 23.85 0.85
C GLU A 80 -2.44 24.36 -0.59
N VAL A 81 -2.10 25.61 -0.79
CA VAL A 81 -1.95 26.18 -2.13
C VAL A 81 -0.49 26.53 -2.32
N HIS A 82 0.08 25.99 -3.42
CA HIS A 82 1.47 26.20 -3.79
C HIS A 82 1.54 26.94 -5.11
N ILE A 83 2.40 27.95 -5.19
CA ILE A 83 2.75 28.60 -6.46
C ILE A 83 3.91 27.83 -7.10
N ALA A 84 3.66 27.28 -8.26
CA ALA A 84 4.67 26.59 -9.06
C ALA A 84 5.45 27.58 -9.94
N GLU A 85 4.78 28.61 -10.47
CA GLU A 85 5.36 29.64 -11.33
C GLU A 85 4.72 30.99 -10.98
N VAL A 86 5.52 32.04 -10.85
CA VAL A 86 5.03 33.36 -10.41
C VAL A 86 4.48 34.20 -11.58
N GLY A 87 4.82 33.83 -12.83
CA GLY A 87 4.45 34.66 -14.00
C GLY A 87 5.24 35.98 -14.07
N THR A 88 4.76 36.91 -14.89
CA THR A 88 5.44 38.17 -15.19
C THR A 88 5.08 39.31 -14.22
N ASN A 89 3.96 39.24 -13.54
CA ASN A 89 3.45 40.31 -12.68
C ASN A 89 3.62 39.99 -11.19
N LEU A 90 4.87 40.08 -10.73
CA LEU A 90 5.22 39.78 -9.33
C LEU A 90 4.44 40.66 -8.32
N ASN A 91 4.17 41.93 -8.68
CA ASN A 91 3.46 42.84 -7.75
C ASN A 91 1.99 42.42 -7.56
N ALA A 92 1.31 41.97 -8.62
CA ALA A 92 -0.06 41.47 -8.50
C ALA A 92 -0.11 40.18 -7.65
N VAL A 93 0.83 39.29 -7.83
CA VAL A 93 0.94 38.05 -7.03
C VAL A 93 1.23 38.37 -5.56
N ALA A 94 2.13 39.31 -5.30
CA ALA A 94 2.45 39.77 -3.95
C ALA A 94 1.25 40.46 -3.25
N ALA A 95 0.43 41.21 -4.01
CA ALA A 95 -0.79 41.83 -3.47
C ALA A 95 -1.82 40.78 -3.05
N VAL A 96 -2.09 39.76 -3.87
CA VAL A 96 -2.98 38.62 -3.51
C VAL A 96 -2.47 37.92 -2.26
N PHE A 97 -1.15 37.74 -2.19
CA PHE A 97 -0.54 37.10 -1.03
C PHE A 97 -0.72 37.95 0.23
N GLY A 98 -0.49 39.27 0.16
CA GLY A 98 -0.65 40.20 1.28
C GLY A 98 -2.07 40.22 1.84
N GLU A 99 -3.10 40.19 0.99
CA GLU A 99 -4.50 40.05 1.40
C GLU A 99 -4.80 38.70 2.08
N SER A 100 -4.22 37.62 1.58
CA SER A 100 -4.41 36.28 2.17
C SER A 100 -3.67 36.11 3.50
N ALA A 101 -2.49 36.69 3.65
CA ALA A 101 -1.65 36.62 4.84
C ALA A 101 -2.19 37.45 6.02
N MET A 102 -2.95 38.51 5.78
CA MET A 102 -3.60 39.30 6.83
C MET A 102 -4.52 38.46 7.73
N GLY A 103 -5.03 37.31 7.24
CA GLY A 103 -5.84 36.38 8.02
C GLY A 103 -5.05 35.40 8.90
N THR A 104 -3.76 35.23 8.67
CA THR A 104 -2.93 34.22 9.34
C THR A 104 -1.90 34.76 10.32
N GLY A 105 -1.79 36.09 10.45
CA GLY A 105 -0.87 36.72 11.43
C GLY A 105 0.61 36.60 11.07
N ASP A 106 0.91 36.22 9.86
CA ASP A 106 2.30 36.10 9.37
C ASP A 106 2.77 37.43 8.81
N GLU A 107 3.92 37.96 9.29
CA GLU A 107 4.44 39.28 8.92
C GLU A 107 4.77 39.31 7.41
N GLY A 108 4.27 40.30 6.75
CA GLY A 108 4.34 40.66 5.34
C GLY A 108 5.40 39.95 4.49
N LEU A 109 4.95 39.11 3.54
CA LEU A 109 5.84 38.43 2.64
C LEU A 109 6.52 39.39 1.69
N ASP A 110 7.80 39.51 1.88
CA ASP A 110 8.76 40.12 0.98
C ASP A 110 8.95 39.22 -0.28
N SER A 111 9.26 39.80 -1.43
CA SER A 111 9.60 39.13 -2.69
C SER A 111 10.60 37.97 -2.55
N ARG A 112 11.23 37.87 -1.40
CA ARG A 112 12.13 36.79 -1.00
C ARG A 112 11.46 35.41 -0.91
N HIS A 113 10.16 35.35 -0.61
CA HIS A 113 9.41 34.08 -0.52
C HIS A 113 9.29 33.36 -1.87
N PHE A 114 9.21 34.12 -2.94
CA PHE A 114 9.09 33.59 -4.29
C PHE A 114 10.44 33.23 -4.96
N ARG A 115 11.55 33.42 -4.24
CA ARG A 115 12.89 33.04 -4.75
C ARG A 115 13.10 31.53 -4.81
N LYS A 116 12.34 30.77 -4.00
CA LYS A 116 12.42 29.30 -3.98
C LYS A 116 11.03 28.74 -4.28
N LEU A 117 10.80 28.40 -5.53
CA LEU A 117 9.59 27.72 -5.97
C LEU A 117 9.74 26.20 -5.84
N PRO A 118 8.66 25.45 -5.57
CA PRO A 118 7.31 25.95 -5.28
C PRO A 118 7.19 26.60 -3.90
N ALA A 119 6.46 27.72 -3.81
CA ALA A 119 6.22 28.44 -2.57
C ALA A 119 4.81 28.16 -2.04
N THR A 120 4.68 27.86 -0.75
CA THR A 120 3.37 27.67 -0.09
C THR A 120 2.79 29.04 0.25
N VAL A 121 1.56 29.31 -0.22
CA VAL A 121 0.88 30.60 -0.06
C VAL A 121 -0.43 30.49 0.75
N GLY A 122 -0.83 29.29 1.11
CA GLY A 122 -1.98 29.06 1.99
C GLY A 122 -1.90 27.65 2.59
N THR A 123 -2.21 27.53 3.87
CA THR A 123 -2.21 26.27 4.61
C THR A 123 -3.53 26.10 5.35
N ASN A 124 -3.86 24.85 5.71
CA ASN A 124 -5.05 24.51 6.49
C ASN A 124 -6.38 25.02 5.89
N LEU A 125 -6.48 25.02 4.57
CA LEU A 125 -7.64 25.52 3.85
C LEU A 125 -8.70 24.45 3.66
N THR A 126 -9.97 24.85 3.60
CA THR A 126 -11.04 24.02 3.06
C THR A 126 -10.92 23.95 1.54
N GLY A 127 -11.55 22.95 0.89
CA GLY A 127 -11.48 22.79 -0.57
C GLY A 127 -11.96 24.05 -1.32
N ASN A 128 -13.06 24.69 -0.86
CA ASN A 128 -13.58 25.90 -1.47
C ASN A 128 -12.62 27.11 -1.28
N ALA A 129 -12.02 27.23 -0.10
CA ALA A 129 -11.06 28.30 0.17
C ALA A 129 -9.80 28.13 -0.69
N ALA A 130 -9.31 26.92 -0.83
CA ALA A 130 -8.17 26.61 -1.70
C ALA A 130 -8.46 26.92 -3.17
N GLN A 131 -9.63 26.53 -3.68
CA GLN A 131 -10.04 26.84 -5.06
C GLN A 131 -10.14 28.34 -5.31
N ASN A 132 -10.74 29.09 -4.37
CA ASN A 132 -10.84 30.55 -4.46
C ASN A 132 -9.45 31.20 -4.46
N LEU A 133 -8.55 30.73 -3.61
CA LEU A 133 -7.18 31.24 -3.55
C LEU A 133 -6.40 30.94 -4.84
N VAL A 134 -6.55 29.74 -5.39
CA VAL A 134 -5.97 29.34 -6.68
C VAL A 134 -6.50 30.25 -7.80
N ALA A 135 -7.81 30.55 -7.82
CA ALA A 135 -8.39 31.45 -8.83
C ALA A 135 -7.83 32.88 -8.73
N GLN A 136 -7.63 33.41 -7.54
CA GLN A 136 -7.02 34.74 -7.29
C GLN A 136 -5.58 34.79 -7.79
N PHE A 137 -4.75 33.80 -7.48
CA PHE A 137 -3.37 33.74 -7.98
C PHE A 137 -3.29 33.54 -9.49
N THR A 138 -4.20 32.75 -10.05
CA THR A 138 -4.28 32.55 -11.50
C THR A 138 -4.67 33.85 -12.21
N ALA A 139 -5.61 34.63 -11.64
CA ALA A 139 -5.98 35.96 -12.16
C ALA A 139 -4.81 36.95 -12.07
N ALA A 140 -3.95 36.83 -11.07
CA ALA A 140 -2.73 37.61 -10.95
C ALA A 140 -1.59 37.16 -11.88
N GLY A 141 -1.79 36.09 -12.66
CA GLY A 141 -0.83 35.55 -13.62
C GLY A 141 0.14 34.51 -13.08
N ALA A 142 -0.09 34.01 -11.85
CA ALA A 142 0.71 32.92 -11.29
C ALA A 142 0.07 31.55 -11.60
N LYS A 143 0.90 30.51 -11.63
CA LYS A 143 0.42 29.13 -11.69
C LYS A 143 0.35 28.56 -10.28
N ALA A 144 -0.84 28.61 -9.70
CA ALA A 144 -1.11 28.04 -8.37
C ALA A 144 -1.76 26.66 -8.48
N VAL A 145 -1.39 25.75 -7.57
CA VAL A 145 -1.89 24.38 -7.55
C VAL A 145 -2.36 24.07 -6.12
N PRO A 146 -3.60 23.58 -5.95
CA PRO A 146 -4.06 23.11 -4.65
C PRO A 146 -3.44 21.73 -4.39
N MET A 147 -2.90 21.55 -3.19
CA MET A 147 -2.34 20.29 -2.72
C MET A 147 -3.20 19.76 -1.57
N LEU A 148 -3.76 18.57 -1.74
CA LEU A 148 -4.53 17.91 -0.69
C LEU A 148 -3.59 17.27 0.32
N ILE A 149 -3.79 17.57 1.60
CA ILE A 149 -3.06 16.97 2.73
C ILE A 149 -4.02 16.05 3.47
N PRO A 150 -3.86 14.73 3.39
CA PRO A 150 -4.68 13.79 4.15
C PRO A 150 -4.44 13.92 5.64
N LEU A 151 -5.51 13.89 6.43
CA LEU A 151 -5.46 13.94 7.89
C LEU A 151 -5.90 12.58 8.47
N GLY A 152 -5.27 12.20 9.57
CA GLY A 152 -5.65 11.02 10.32
C GLY A 152 -4.49 10.44 11.10
N PRO A 153 -4.77 9.65 12.15
CA PRO A 153 -3.74 9.09 13.01
C PRO A 153 -2.81 8.13 12.26
N ASP A 154 -3.29 7.42 11.25
CA ASP A 154 -2.48 6.48 10.47
C ASP A 154 -1.52 7.22 9.54
N VAL A 155 -1.99 8.31 8.93
CA VAL A 155 -1.16 9.19 8.09
C VAL A 155 -0.08 9.87 8.93
N GLN A 156 -0.45 10.40 10.12
CA GLN A 156 0.49 11.03 11.05
C GLN A 156 1.56 10.07 11.57
N ARG A 157 1.20 8.78 11.74
CA ARG A 157 2.16 7.71 12.09
C ARG A 157 3.05 7.28 10.92
N GLY A 158 2.81 7.81 9.72
CA GLY A 158 3.54 7.43 8.52
C GLY A 158 3.17 6.02 8.01
N TRP A 159 2.01 5.49 8.38
CA TRP A 159 1.60 4.15 7.94
C TRP A 159 1.19 4.10 6.48
N GLY A 160 0.77 5.23 5.92
CA GLY A 160 0.54 5.41 4.50
C GLY A 160 0.20 6.87 4.18
N PRO A 161 0.40 7.31 2.93
CA PRO A 161 0.24 8.71 2.54
C PRO A 161 -1.21 9.10 2.23
N ARG A 162 -2.13 8.13 2.18
CA ARG A 162 -3.54 8.30 1.82
C ARG A 162 -4.41 7.18 2.35
N LEU A 163 -5.74 7.36 2.26
CA LEU A 163 -6.74 6.32 2.53
C LEU A 163 -6.50 5.09 1.64
N SER A 164 -6.62 3.90 2.23
CA SER A 164 -6.68 2.66 1.46
C SER A 164 -8.02 2.53 0.75
N VAL A 165 -7.99 2.14 -0.52
CA VAL A 165 -9.16 1.94 -1.38
C VAL A 165 -9.16 0.52 -1.97
N ALA A 166 -10.29 0.12 -2.56
CA ALA A 166 -10.45 -1.23 -3.13
C ALA A 166 -9.37 -1.58 -4.17
N GLN A 167 -8.90 -0.57 -4.92
CA GLN A 167 -7.83 -0.72 -5.91
C GLN A 167 -6.53 -1.29 -5.33
N ASP A 168 -6.21 -0.98 -4.08
CA ASP A 168 -4.98 -1.45 -3.42
C ASP A 168 -4.94 -2.97 -3.25
N TYR A 169 -6.09 -3.64 -3.30
CA TYR A 169 -6.26 -5.07 -3.04
C TYR A 169 -6.55 -5.90 -4.29
N LEU A 170 -6.42 -5.32 -5.48
CA LEU A 170 -6.80 -5.97 -6.74
C LEU A 170 -6.08 -7.32 -6.98
N HIS A 171 -4.86 -7.46 -6.46
CA HIS A 171 -4.07 -8.68 -6.54
C HIS A 171 -4.16 -9.58 -5.29
N ASP A 172 -5.07 -9.28 -4.36
CA ASP A 172 -5.25 -10.05 -3.13
C ASP A 172 -6.41 -11.04 -3.25
N TYR A 173 -6.11 -12.31 -3.07
CA TYR A 173 -7.14 -13.34 -3.00
C TYR A 173 -6.77 -14.40 -1.95
N PRO A 174 -7.49 -14.45 -0.82
CA PRO A 174 -8.48 -13.47 -0.34
C PRO A 174 -7.84 -12.15 0.12
N VAL A 175 -8.65 -11.10 0.22
CA VAL A 175 -8.22 -9.82 0.79
C VAL A 175 -8.00 -9.99 2.30
N LEU A 176 -6.79 -9.68 2.76
CA LEU A 176 -6.40 -9.80 4.17
C LEU A 176 -6.32 -8.42 4.81
N LEU A 177 -7.47 -7.82 5.15
CA LEU A 177 -7.55 -6.48 5.76
C LEU A 177 -7.01 -6.45 7.20
N GLY A 178 -7.10 -7.57 7.90
CA GLY A 178 -6.77 -7.68 9.31
C GLY A 178 -7.90 -7.27 10.25
N ASN A 179 -7.87 -7.79 11.48
CA ASN A 179 -8.93 -7.62 12.46
C ASN A 179 -8.53 -6.64 13.57
N LEU A 180 -7.32 -6.78 14.09
CA LEU A 180 -6.83 -6.00 15.21
C LEU A 180 -5.63 -5.12 14.79
N ARG A 181 -5.39 -4.09 15.59
CA ARG A 181 -4.25 -3.17 15.41
C ARG A 181 -3.31 -3.24 16.63
N LEU A 182 -2.87 -4.44 16.97
CA LEU A 182 -1.85 -4.65 18.00
C LEU A 182 -0.47 -4.22 17.49
N GLY A 183 -0.22 -4.41 16.18
CA GLY A 183 0.94 -3.91 15.47
C GLY A 183 0.61 -2.75 14.51
N PRO A 184 1.62 -2.16 13.87
CA PRO A 184 1.43 -1.13 12.86
C PRO A 184 0.65 -1.65 11.64
N ASP A 185 -0.02 -0.75 10.93
CA ASP A 185 -0.65 -1.05 9.65
C ASP A 185 0.40 -1.38 8.58
N LEU A 186 0.13 -2.40 7.76
CA LEU A 186 1.06 -2.91 6.76
C LEU A 186 0.68 -2.57 5.31
N ALA A 187 -0.40 -1.82 5.06
CA ALA A 187 -0.86 -1.51 3.70
C ALA A 187 0.25 -0.87 2.84
N ASN A 188 1.07 -0.02 3.45
CA ASN A 188 2.18 0.65 2.79
C ASN A 188 3.55 0.31 3.43
N PHE A 189 3.71 -0.94 3.88
CA PHE A 189 4.93 -1.36 4.57
C PHE A 189 6.15 -1.30 3.65
N GLY A 190 6.05 -1.78 2.42
CA GLY A 190 7.16 -1.85 1.47
C GLY A 190 7.69 -0.48 1.02
N ALA A 191 6.92 0.62 1.16
CA ALA A 191 7.41 1.96 0.95
C ALA A 191 8.20 2.50 2.16
N ARG A 192 7.97 1.96 3.37
CA ARG A 192 8.64 2.37 4.61
C ARG A 192 9.88 1.53 4.92
N GLN A 193 9.87 0.28 4.49
CA GLN A 193 10.93 -0.68 4.79
C GLN A 193 11.23 -1.54 3.56
N THR A 194 12.39 -1.32 2.97
CA THR A 194 12.89 -2.06 1.81
C THR A 194 14.07 -2.97 2.14
N ASN A 195 14.65 -2.80 3.34
CA ASN A 195 15.79 -3.59 3.78
C ASN A 195 15.34 -4.98 4.23
N ALA A 196 15.59 -5.99 3.40
CA ALA A 196 15.23 -7.38 3.70
C ALA A 196 15.90 -7.91 4.99
N THR A 197 17.14 -7.54 5.27
CA THR A 197 17.85 -7.95 6.50
C THR A 197 17.14 -7.44 7.75
N ALA A 198 16.68 -6.19 7.75
CA ALA A 198 15.93 -5.63 8.86
C ALA A 198 14.57 -6.34 9.03
N ILE A 199 13.89 -6.69 7.93
CA ILE A 199 12.65 -7.45 7.96
C ILE A 199 12.88 -8.84 8.57
N HIS A 200 13.91 -9.55 8.12
CA HIS A 200 14.24 -10.87 8.66
C HIS A 200 14.64 -10.80 10.14
N THR A 201 15.40 -9.79 10.56
CA THR A 201 15.74 -9.58 11.97
C THR A 201 14.48 -9.36 12.82
N GLN A 202 13.54 -8.54 12.32
CA GLN A 202 12.25 -8.28 12.96
C GLN A 202 11.39 -9.55 13.07
N LEU A 203 11.35 -10.37 12.02
CA LEU A 203 10.62 -11.63 12.01
C LEU A 203 11.27 -12.69 12.91
N TYR A 204 12.59 -12.78 12.90
CA TYR A 204 13.32 -13.73 13.74
C TYR A 204 13.08 -13.46 15.22
N ASP A 205 13.32 -12.22 15.66
CA ASP A 205 13.01 -11.75 17.01
C ASP A 205 12.79 -10.23 17.02
N SER A 206 11.54 -9.83 17.07
CA SER A 206 11.11 -8.43 17.05
C SER A 206 11.67 -7.57 18.19
N ARG A 207 11.99 -8.21 19.34
CA ARG A 207 12.52 -7.54 20.54
C ARG A 207 13.93 -7.01 20.34
N ARG A 208 14.66 -7.56 19.37
CA ARG A 208 15.98 -7.06 18.96
C ARG A 208 15.91 -5.68 18.29
N MET A 209 14.79 -5.43 17.56
CA MET A 209 14.56 -4.15 16.88
C MET A 209 13.80 -3.16 17.76
N THR A 210 12.84 -3.65 18.54
CA THR A 210 11.95 -2.84 19.36
C THR A 210 11.79 -3.46 20.74
N LYS A 211 12.43 -2.85 21.73
CA LYS A 211 12.32 -3.30 23.13
C LYS A 211 10.85 -3.27 23.58
N GLY A 212 10.40 -4.38 24.16
CA GLY A 212 9.00 -4.53 24.61
C GLY A 212 8.00 -4.84 23.48
N SER A 213 8.46 -5.21 22.29
CA SER A 213 7.59 -5.67 21.20
C SER A 213 6.71 -6.83 21.65
N LEU A 214 5.41 -6.76 21.33
CA LEU A 214 4.43 -7.82 21.54
C LEU A 214 4.37 -8.80 20.35
N MET A 215 5.03 -8.48 19.25
CA MET A 215 5.08 -9.36 18.09
C MET A 215 5.82 -10.66 18.45
N PRO A 216 5.21 -11.83 18.25
CA PRO A 216 5.87 -13.10 18.53
C PRO A 216 7.09 -13.30 17.62
N PRO A 217 8.15 -13.95 18.11
CA PRO A 217 9.28 -14.34 17.28
C PRO A 217 8.92 -15.55 16.40
N TYR A 218 9.50 -15.61 15.21
CA TYR A 218 9.31 -16.70 14.24
C TYR A 218 10.65 -17.43 13.95
N PRO A 219 11.40 -17.92 14.96
CA PRO A 219 12.71 -18.54 14.73
C PRO A 219 12.64 -19.80 13.87
N PHE A 220 11.49 -20.47 13.82
CA PHE A 220 11.26 -21.68 13.01
C PHE A 220 11.28 -21.42 11.50
N LEU A 221 11.26 -20.17 11.06
CA LEU A 221 11.45 -19.77 9.67
C LEU A 221 12.95 -19.64 9.30
N TYR A 222 13.85 -19.92 10.22
CA TYR A 222 15.27 -19.70 10.05
C TYR A 222 16.07 -20.91 10.55
N GLU A 223 17.18 -21.18 9.87
CA GLU A 223 18.20 -22.10 10.35
C GLU A 223 19.31 -21.30 11.04
N THR A 224 19.76 -21.78 12.19
CA THR A 224 20.88 -21.18 12.90
C THR A 224 22.16 -21.93 12.55
N LEU A 225 23.15 -21.23 12.01
CA LEU A 225 24.45 -21.81 11.72
C LEU A 225 25.32 -21.80 12.95
N THR A 226 25.96 -22.95 13.21
CA THR A 226 27.02 -23.06 14.22
C THR A 226 28.34 -22.49 13.70
N ASN A 227 29.17 -21.98 14.60
CA ASN A 227 30.45 -21.39 14.26
C ASN A 227 31.31 -22.33 13.40
N GLY A 228 31.81 -21.81 12.26
CA GLY A 228 32.67 -22.53 11.33
C GLY A 228 31.97 -23.16 10.11
N ALA A 229 30.65 -23.10 10.03
CA ALA A 229 29.94 -23.49 8.82
C ALA A 229 30.09 -22.43 7.70
N ALA A 230 30.20 -22.88 6.46
CA ALA A 230 30.17 -21.97 5.31
C ALA A 230 28.86 -21.20 5.29
N SER A 231 28.91 -19.88 5.32
CA SER A 231 27.73 -19.04 5.30
C SER A 231 27.21 -18.88 3.88
N PRO A 232 25.96 -19.28 3.58
CA PRO A 232 25.35 -19.02 2.28
C PRO A 232 25.17 -17.53 2.05
N ALA A 233 24.98 -17.12 0.79
CA ALA A 233 24.90 -15.71 0.40
C ALA A 233 23.73 -14.95 1.04
N ASN A 234 22.69 -15.67 1.47
CA ASN A 234 21.51 -15.11 2.16
C ASN A 234 21.60 -15.18 3.69
N ALA A 235 22.76 -15.55 4.25
CA ALA A 235 22.96 -15.60 5.69
C ALA A 235 22.95 -14.18 6.31
N ILE A 236 22.32 -14.07 7.47
CA ILE A 236 22.15 -12.82 8.21
C ILE A 236 22.88 -12.94 9.52
N VAL A 237 23.77 -11.98 9.78
CA VAL A 237 24.54 -11.90 11.03
C VAL A 237 23.75 -11.05 12.02
N LEU A 238 23.37 -11.65 13.15
CA LEU A 238 22.71 -10.97 14.25
C LEU A 238 23.71 -10.75 15.38
N PRO A 239 23.94 -9.50 15.82
CA PRO A 239 24.77 -9.26 17.00
C PRO A 239 24.14 -9.85 18.25
N LEU A 240 24.91 -10.50 19.10
CA LEU A 240 24.48 -10.96 20.41
C LEU A 240 24.81 -9.89 21.46
N ASP A 241 23.83 -9.60 22.32
CA ASP A 241 24.01 -8.63 23.39
C ASP A 241 25.14 -9.08 24.34
N GLY A 242 26.14 -8.24 24.55
CA GLY A 242 27.19 -8.41 25.54
C GLY A 242 28.33 -9.38 25.20
N ALA A 243 28.35 -9.95 24.00
CA ALA A 243 29.42 -10.84 23.56
C ALA A 243 29.99 -10.39 22.21
N ASN A 244 31.30 -10.56 22.01
CA ASN A 244 31.95 -10.47 20.68
C ASN A 244 31.51 -11.61 19.73
N ALA A 245 30.39 -12.27 20.04
CA ALA A 245 29.81 -13.37 19.29
C ALA A 245 28.64 -12.87 18.45
N ALA A 246 28.54 -13.34 17.24
CA ALA A 246 27.42 -13.10 16.35
C ALA A 246 26.69 -14.41 16.07
N GLN A 247 25.37 -14.37 16.10
CA GLN A 247 24.55 -15.48 15.66
C GLN A 247 24.28 -15.33 14.16
N VAL A 248 24.55 -16.37 13.39
CA VAL A 248 24.26 -16.40 11.96
C VAL A 248 22.99 -17.19 11.73
N ILE A 249 22.02 -16.57 11.08
CA ILE A 249 20.76 -17.20 10.69
C ILE A 249 20.63 -17.23 9.18
N VAL A 250 19.96 -18.27 8.65
CA VAL A 250 19.66 -18.43 7.23
C VAL A 250 18.14 -18.46 7.07
N PRO A 251 17.56 -17.50 6.33
CA PRO A 251 16.12 -17.51 6.06
C PRO A 251 15.73 -18.72 5.20
N SER A 252 14.70 -19.44 5.61
CA SER A 252 14.04 -20.44 4.79
C SER A 252 13.39 -19.81 3.55
N GLU A 253 12.95 -20.62 2.61
CA GLU A 253 12.19 -20.14 1.44
C GLU A 253 10.92 -19.40 1.87
N ASP A 254 10.24 -19.85 2.93
CA ASP A 254 9.05 -19.20 3.46
C ASP A 254 9.36 -17.85 4.10
N ALA A 255 10.49 -17.72 4.81
CA ALA A 255 10.93 -16.44 5.34
C ALA A 255 11.23 -15.43 4.21
N GLN A 256 11.93 -15.90 3.16
CA GLN A 256 12.24 -15.07 2.00
C GLN A 256 10.97 -14.65 1.24
N ALA A 257 10.03 -15.58 1.06
CA ALA A 257 8.74 -15.31 0.43
C ALA A 257 7.93 -14.29 1.24
N LEU A 258 7.87 -14.44 2.57
CA LEU A 258 7.19 -13.51 3.46
C LEU A 258 7.83 -12.11 3.39
N ALA A 259 9.14 -12.01 3.42
CA ALA A 259 9.83 -10.73 3.28
C ALA A 259 9.55 -10.07 1.91
N ALA A 260 9.56 -10.84 0.82
CA ALA A 260 9.19 -10.36 -0.52
C ALA A 260 7.75 -9.86 -0.58
N TYR A 261 6.82 -10.57 0.07
CA TYR A 261 5.43 -10.13 0.18
C TYR A 261 5.32 -8.80 0.95
N LEU A 262 5.93 -8.69 2.11
CA LEU A 262 5.90 -7.46 2.91
C LEU A 262 6.48 -6.26 2.15
N ILE A 263 7.58 -6.45 1.41
CA ILE A 263 8.17 -5.39 0.55
C ILE A 263 7.24 -5.02 -0.61
N SER A 264 6.43 -5.96 -1.10
CA SER A 264 5.46 -5.70 -2.18
C SER A 264 4.25 -4.88 -1.75
N LEU A 265 4.02 -4.72 -0.42
CA LEU A 265 2.90 -3.96 0.12
C LEU A 265 3.16 -2.45 0.00
N LYS A 266 2.75 -1.87 -1.12
CA LYS A 266 2.87 -0.44 -1.42
C LYS A 266 1.52 0.12 -1.80
N ALA A 267 0.98 1.01 -0.95
CA ALA A 267 -0.29 1.71 -1.14
C ALA A 267 -0.05 3.22 -1.20
N ASP A 268 0.86 3.65 -2.07
CA ASP A 268 1.36 5.02 -2.14
C ASP A 268 1.08 5.72 -3.48
N ALA A 269 0.54 5.03 -4.49
CA ALA A 269 0.17 5.67 -5.75
C ALA A 269 -0.97 6.68 -5.55
N PRO A 270 -0.91 7.87 -6.18
CA PRO A 270 -2.02 8.81 -6.17
C PRO A 270 -3.18 8.24 -7.00
N LEU A 271 -4.36 8.16 -6.42
CA LEU A 271 -5.58 7.70 -7.08
C LEU A 271 -6.64 8.79 -7.00
N PHE A 272 -7.58 8.81 -7.95
CA PHE A 272 -8.66 9.78 -7.94
C PHE A 272 -9.51 9.66 -6.67
N GLU A 273 -9.79 8.43 -6.24
CA GLU A 273 -10.60 8.12 -5.06
C GLU A 273 -9.86 8.37 -3.73
N ALA A 274 -8.54 8.39 -3.78
CA ALA A 274 -7.68 8.63 -2.62
C ALA A 274 -6.44 9.44 -3.04
N PRO A 275 -6.61 10.74 -3.29
CA PRO A 275 -5.50 11.60 -3.65
C PRO A 275 -4.53 11.73 -2.47
N ARG A 276 -3.26 11.88 -2.78
CA ARG A 276 -2.21 12.19 -1.81
C ARG A 276 -1.57 13.55 -2.13
N SER A 277 -0.97 14.15 -1.11
CA SER A 277 -0.06 15.27 -1.35
C SER A 277 1.11 14.79 -2.21
N ARG A 278 1.31 15.44 -3.33
CA ARG A 278 2.42 15.16 -4.23
C ARG A 278 3.60 16.05 -3.80
N PRO A 279 4.78 15.49 -3.50
CA PRO A 279 5.99 16.29 -3.45
C PRO A 279 6.15 16.99 -4.81
N ALA A 280 6.47 18.29 -4.81
CA ALA A 280 6.83 18.96 -6.07
C ALA A 280 7.90 18.13 -6.77
N ALA A 281 7.66 17.80 -8.04
CA ALA A 281 8.64 17.07 -8.83
C ALA A 281 9.96 17.86 -8.78
N PRO A 282 11.11 17.23 -8.52
CA PRO A 282 12.39 17.90 -8.62
C PRO A 282 12.48 18.53 -10.02
N ALA A 283 12.91 19.80 -10.07
CA ALA A 283 13.11 20.48 -11.33
C ALA A 283 13.98 19.59 -12.25
N PRO A 284 13.61 19.45 -13.54
CA PRO A 284 14.41 18.65 -14.46
C PRO A 284 15.85 19.18 -14.43
N PRO A 285 16.85 18.30 -14.43
CA PRO A 285 18.25 18.74 -14.42
C PRO A 285 18.47 19.66 -15.65
N PRO A 286 19.29 20.71 -15.52
CA PRO A 286 19.53 21.61 -16.62
C PRO A 286 20.05 20.81 -17.82
N THR A 287 19.39 20.97 -18.96
CA THR A 287 19.68 20.26 -20.21
C THR A 287 20.96 20.80 -20.80
N ASN A 288 22.10 20.37 -20.29
CA ASN A 288 23.40 20.49 -20.93
C ASN A 288 23.88 19.09 -21.30
N ALA A 289 23.16 18.44 -22.22
CA ALA A 289 23.64 17.24 -22.88
C ALA A 289 24.34 17.64 -24.18
N PRO A 290 25.63 17.31 -24.40
CA PRO A 290 26.25 17.46 -25.69
C PRO A 290 25.62 16.47 -26.65
N THR A 291 25.30 16.96 -27.83
CA THR A 291 24.78 16.24 -29.00
C THR A 291 25.63 14.98 -29.27
N ALA A 292 25.06 13.83 -29.01
CA ALA A 292 25.70 12.56 -29.37
C ALA A 292 25.52 12.33 -30.89
N THR A 293 26.63 12.28 -31.59
CA THR A 293 26.78 11.93 -32.99
C THR A 293 26.24 10.51 -33.27
N ASN A 294 25.43 10.40 -34.31
CA ASN A 294 24.92 9.14 -34.87
C ASN A 294 26.04 8.14 -35.15
N VAL A 295 25.99 6.97 -34.51
CA VAL A 295 26.69 5.78 -34.97
C VAL A 295 25.62 4.79 -35.47
N THR A 296 25.59 4.62 -36.77
CA THR A 296 24.79 3.64 -37.49
C THR A 296 25.32 2.23 -37.19
N ALA A 297 24.58 1.43 -36.45
CA ALA A 297 24.86 0.00 -36.32
C ALA A 297 23.78 -0.80 -37.05
N ALA A 298 24.23 -1.60 -38.01
CA ALA A 298 23.44 -2.46 -38.84
C ALA A 298 22.77 -3.56 -38.01
N ALA A 299 21.47 -3.73 -38.22
CA ALA A 299 20.67 -4.80 -37.67
C ALA A 299 20.86 -6.09 -38.49
N SER A 300 21.22 -7.18 -37.82
CA SER A 300 21.01 -8.56 -38.33
C SER A 300 20.00 -9.25 -37.41
N SER A 301 18.81 -9.48 -37.92
CA SER A 301 17.74 -10.29 -37.31
C SER A 301 18.01 -11.78 -37.52
N PRO A 302 17.80 -12.68 -36.56
CA PRO A 302 17.59 -14.06 -36.84
C PRO A 302 16.09 -14.36 -37.03
N GLU A 303 15.82 -14.92 -38.16
CA GLU A 303 14.56 -15.55 -38.62
C GLU A 303 14.17 -16.72 -37.70
N PHE A 304 12.94 -16.68 -37.15
CA PHE A 304 12.40 -17.75 -36.31
C PHE A 304 11.41 -18.58 -37.15
N ASP A 305 11.86 -19.77 -37.56
CA ASP A 305 11.09 -20.75 -38.35
C ASP A 305 10.05 -21.45 -37.46
N GLY A 306 8.79 -21.24 -37.80
CA GLY A 306 7.65 -21.86 -37.16
C GLY A 306 7.40 -23.29 -37.62
N ARG A 307 7.56 -24.26 -36.74
CA ARG A 307 7.02 -25.61 -36.93
C ARG A 307 6.08 -26.02 -35.82
N ALA A 308 4.82 -26.05 -36.16
CA ALA A 308 3.75 -26.68 -35.42
C ALA A 308 4.02 -28.18 -35.19
N ARG A 309 3.88 -28.62 -33.93
CA ARG A 309 3.64 -30.06 -33.65
C ARG A 309 2.33 -30.21 -32.88
N ARG A 310 1.36 -30.80 -33.56
CA ARG A 310 0.18 -31.48 -33.00
C ARG A 310 0.63 -32.84 -32.48
N SER A 311 0.09 -33.27 -31.36
CA SER A 311 -0.27 -34.61 -30.91
C SER A 311 -0.27 -34.63 -29.39
N ALA A 312 -1.06 -35.35 -28.67
CA ALA A 312 -2.11 -36.30 -28.93
C ALA A 312 -2.92 -36.41 -27.61
N ARG A 313 -4.19 -36.62 -27.82
CA ARG A 313 -5.20 -36.94 -26.80
C ARG A 313 -4.93 -38.35 -26.27
N ALA A 314 -4.94 -38.54 -24.94
CA ALA A 314 -5.12 -39.86 -24.34
C ALA A 314 -6.15 -39.77 -23.22
N GLU A 315 -7.27 -40.43 -23.46
CA GLU A 315 -8.29 -40.80 -22.49
C GLU A 315 -7.75 -41.91 -21.59
N SER A 316 -8.06 -41.84 -20.29
CA SER A 316 -8.32 -43.08 -19.54
C SER A 316 -9.28 -42.77 -18.39
N ALA A 317 -10.33 -43.56 -18.39
CA ALA A 317 -11.44 -43.60 -17.46
C ALA A 317 -11.12 -44.43 -16.21
N GLY A 318 -11.94 -44.21 -15.17
CA GLY A 318 -12.20 -45.16 -14.06
C GLY A 318 -11.39 -44.82 -12.83
N ASP A 319 -11.87 -44.78 -11.63
CA ASP A 319 -12.90 -45.56 -11.00
C ASP A 319 -13.31 -44.88 -9.68
N SER A 320 -14.52 -45.13 -9.29
CA SER A 320 -15.20 -44.74 -8.07
C SER A 320 -14.72 -45.55 -6.86
N THR A 321 -14.77 -44.97 -5.69
CA THR A 321 -15.36 -45.50 -4.44
C THR A 321 -14.66 -44.94 -3.19
N GLY A 322 -15.44 -44.62 -2.20
CA GLY A 322 -15.03 -44.74 -0.81
C GLY A 322 -15.39 -43.58 0.12
N PHE A 323 -16.62 -43.55 0.57
CA PHE A 323 -17.12 -42.84 1.76
C PHE A 323 -16.29 -43.17 3.01
N GLY A 324 -15.97 -42.15 3.84
CA GLY A 324 -15.43 -42.32 5.17
C GLY A 324 -15.64 -41.10 6.05
N LEU A 325 -16.83 -40.96 6.60
CA LEU A 325 -17.14 -40.02 7.70
C LEU A 325 -16.48 -40.52 8.98
N ALA A 326 -15.57 -39.73 9.56
CA ALA A 326 -15.17 -39.87 10.94
C ALA A 326 -15.40 -38.55 11.68
N ALA A 327 -16.49 -38.50 12.44
CA ALA A 327 -16.79 -37.45 13.39
C ALA A 327 -15.93 -37.67 14.66
N SER A 328 -15.04 -36.74 14.99
CA SER A 328 -14.44 -36.69 16.32
C SER A 328 -14.99 -35.48 17.09
N ARG A 329 -15.85 -35.79 18.05
CA ARG A 329 -16.29 -34.87 19.10
C ARG A 329 -15.07 -34.51 19.97
N ARG A 330 -14.80 -33.19 20.12
CA ARG A 330 -13.97 -32.68 21.22
C ARG A 330 -14.84 -31.97 22.25
N ALA A 331 -14.65 -32.41 23.50
CA ALA A 331 -15.32 -31.94 24.67
C ALA A 331 -15.01 -30.48 24.98
N ARG A 332 -16.05 -29.76 25.41
CA ARG A 332 -15.96 -28.46 26.08
C ARG A 332 -15.40 -28.69 27.48
N SER A 333 -14.41 -27.90 27.87
CA SER A 333 -14.05 -27.68 29.27
C SER A 333 -14.44 -26.24 29.62
N ASP A 334 -15.51 -26.12 30.39
CA ASP A 334 -15.91 -24.89 31.05
C ASP A 334 -15.06 -24.71 32.30
N ALA A 335 -14.33 -23.62 32.39
CA ALA A 335 -13.72 -23.14 33.62
C ALA A 335 -14.06 -21.66 33.82
N PRO A 336 -14.53 -21.24 35.01
CA PRO A 336 -14.98 -19.88 35.25
C PRO A 336 -13.79 -18.96 35.52
N TYR A 337 -13.85 -17.78 34.87
CA TYR A 337 -12.92 -16.67 35.10
C TYR A 337 -13.30 -15.97 36.43
N GLN A 338 -12.37 -15.94 37.38
CA GLN A 338 -12.50 -15.14 38.60
C GLN A 338 -11.87 -13.75 38.40
N ASP A 339 -12.69 -12.72 38.57
CA ASP A 339 -12.30 -11.33 38.74
C ASP A 339 -11.53 -11.18 40.09
N SER A 340 -10.36 -10.56 40.01
CA SER A 340 -9.71 -9.95 41.18
C SER A 340 -9.04 -8.64 40.72
N LEU A 341 -9.69 -7.51 41.06
CA LEU A 341 -9.12 -6.17 41.10
C LEU A 341 -8.37 -5.99 42.42
N PRO A 342 -7.16 -5.41 42.47
CA PRO A 342 -6.60 -4.82 43.66
C PRO A 342 -6.87 -3.30 43.72
N GLN A 343 -7.07 -2.82 44.93
CA GLN A 343 -7.23 -1.45 45.37
C GLN A 343 -5.98 -0.60 45.07
#